data_ffaba580a3429a08a575ebaa42c093fe
#
_entry.id   ffaba580a3429a08a575ebaa42c093fe
#
_cell.length_a   1.000
_cell.length_b   1.000
_cell.length_c   1.000
_cell.angle_alpha   90.00
_cell.angle_beta   90.00
_cell.angle_gamma   90.00
#
_symmetry.space_group_name_H-M   'P 1'
#
loop_
_entity.id
_entity.type
_entity.pdbx_description
1 polymer ?
#
loop_
_entity_poly.entity_id
_entity_poly.type
_entity_poly.pdbx_seq_one_letter_code
_entity_poly.pdbx_strand_id
1 'polypeptide(L)'
;MKNKIFELYKPDSLASFLEFHKSNPNEKFVYVIQQPAPNINILSASDFGYLVICLPNRDQAILSTAPYVQKMKKNLQDFRKHDYLLAVGDPVIIGISTAAVSEVTAGKFNMLKWDKREYRYYPLEVDMYQKG
;
A
#
# COMPACT_ATOMS: atom_id res chain seq x y z
N MET A 1 10.26 -15.04 0.55
CA MET A 1 8.90 -14.56 0.86
C MET A 1 8.81 -14.11 2.30
N LYS A 2 8.21 -12.97 2.54
CA LYS A 2 8.00 -12.42 3.88
C LYS A 2 6.75 -13.02 4.50
N ASN A 3 6.84 -13.51 5.72
CA ASN A 3 5.74 -14.25 6.36
C ASN A 3 4.79 -13.38 7.20
N LYS A 4 5.24 -12.19 7.61
CA LYS A 4 4.39 -11.30 8.40
C LYS A 4 3.47 -10.49 7.49
N ILE A 5 2.19 -10.42 7.86
CA ILE A 5 1.19 -9.59 7.21
C ILE A 5 0.60 -8.68 8.28
N PHE A 6 0.61 -7.39 8.02
CA PHE A 6 0.04 -6.40 8.94
C PHE A 6 -1.28 -5.89 8.37
N GLU A 7 -2.27 -5.73 9.23
CA GLU A 7 -3.60 -5.23 8.86
C GLU A 7 -3.89 -3.99 9.71
N LEU A 8 -3.77 -2.81 9.13
CA LEU A 8 -3.79 -1.54 9.87
C LEU A 8 -5.14 -1.22 10.51
N TYR A 9 -6.21 -1.87 10.06
CA TYR A 9 -7.55 -1.69 10.60
C TYR A 9 -7.83 -2.58 11.82
N LYS A 10 -6.85 -3.40 12.25
CA LYS A 10 -6.92 -4.20 13.47
C LYS A 10 -5.95 -3.63 14.49
N PRO A 11 -6.42 -3.22 15.70
CA PRO A 11 -5.57 -2.51 16.67
C PRO A 11 -4.28 -3.22 17.04
N ASP A 12 -4.33 -4.54 17.27
CA ASP A 12 -3.14 -5.30 17.65
C ASP A 12 -2.13 -5.39 16.49
N SER A 13 -2.63 -5.56 15.28
CA SER A 13 -1.80 -5.62 14.09
C SER A 13 -1.18 -4.26 13.78
N LEU A 14 -1.94 -3.18 13.97
CA LEU A 14 -1.41 -1.82 13.81
C LEU A 14 -0.27 -1.57 14.80
N ALA A 15 -0.45 -1.93 16.06
CA ALA A 15 0.59 -1.77 17.07
C ALA A 15 1.85 -2.57 16.72
N SER A 16 1.68 -3.81 16.25
CA SER A 16 2.78 -4.65 15.79
C SER A 16 3.51 -4.03 14.60
N PHE A 17 2.76 -3.48 13.65
CA PHE A 17 3.34 -2.81 12.50
C PHE A 17 4.19 -1.62 12.90
N LEU A 18 3.66 -0.75 13.75
CA LEU A 18 4.38 0.47 14.16
C LEU A 18 5.69 0.12 14.87
N GLU A 19 5.68 -0.87 15.75
CA GLU A 19 6.87 -1.33 16.43
C GLU A 19 7.88 -1.95 15.44
N PHE A 20 7.43 -2.85 14.59
CA PHE A 20 8.28 -3.51 13.60
C PHE A 20 8.90 -2.50 12.62
N HIS A 21 8.09 -1.57 12.14
CA HIS A 21 8.53 -0.53 11.20
C HIS A 21 9.62 0.35 11.82
N LYS A 22 9.42 0.76 13.06
CA LYS A 22 10.40 1.57 13.79
C LYS A 22 11.71 0.83 14.01
N SER A 23 11.64 -0.46 14.31
CA SER A 23 12.82 -1.29 14.64
C SER A 23 13.55 -1.81 13.41
N ASN A 24 12.97 -1.70 12.23
CA ASN A 24 13.52 -2.25 10.99
C ASN A 24 13.52 -1.21 9.87
N PRO A 25 14.33 -0.15 9.99
CA PRO A 25 14.29 0.97 9.05
C PRO A 25 14.73 0.63 7.62
N ASN A 26 15.44 -0.48 7.43
CA ASN A 26 15.93 -0.88 6.11
C ASN A 26 15.03 -1.92 5.43
N GLU A 27 14.01 -2.41 6.13
CA GLU A 27 13.07 -3.36 5.54
C GLU A 27 12.12 -2.64 4.59
N LYS A 28 11.70 -3.37 3.55
CA LYS A 28 10.74 -2.87 2.57
C LYS A 28 9.34 -3.37 2.89
N PHE A 29 8.36 -2.53 2.63
CA PHE A 29 6.95 -2.85 2.84
C PHE A 29 6.18 -2.68 1.54
N VAL A 30 5.19 -3.55 1.34
CA VAL A 30 4.22 -3.45 0.26
C VAL A 30 2.90 -3.03 0.88
N TYR A 31 2.51 -1.79 0.66
CA TYR A 31 1.24 -1.26 1.17
C TYR A 31 0.13 -1.62 0.18
N VAL A 32 -0.72 -2.55 0.61
CA VAL A 32 -1.90 -2.97 -0.13
C VAL A 32 -3.05 -2.06 0.30
N ILE A 33 -3.58 -1.28 -0.60
CA ILE A 33 -4.56 -0.25 -0.26
C ILE A 33 -5.78 -0.84 0.43
N GLN A 34 -6.29 -1.96 -0.08
CA GLN A 34 -7.47 -2.60 0.49
C GLN A 34 -7.35 -4.12 0.40
N GLN A 35 -7.85 -4.84 1.41
CA GLN A 35 -7.91 -6.29 1.39
C GLN A 35 -8.68 -6.73 0.14
N PRO A 36 -8.08 -7.51 -0.76
CA PRO A 36 -8.75 -7.92 -1.99
C PRO A 36 -9.75 -9.05 -1.75
N ALA A 37 -10.57 -9.30 -2.77
CA ALA A 37 -11.42 -10.50 -2.78
C ALA A 37 -10.54 -11.77 -2.71
N PRO A 38 -11.07 -12.90 -2.17
CA PRO A 38 -10.26 -14.11 -1.96
C PRO A 38 -9.60 -14.69 -3.22
N ASN A 39 -10.16 -14.41 -4.39
CA ASN A 39 -9.62 -14.91 -5.66
C ASN A 39 -8.44 -14.10 -6.20
N ILE A 40 -8.10 -13.00 -5.56
CA ILE A 40 -6.97 -12.15 -5.98
C ILE A 40 -5.75 -12.53 -5.14
N ASN A 41 -4.70 -12.97 -5.80
CA ASN A 41 -3.48 -13.36 -5.13
C ASN A 41 -2.59 -12.14 -4.86
N ILE A 42 -2.42 -11.79 -3.58
CA ILE A 42 -1.47 -10.76 -3.17
C ILE A 42 -0.24 -11.34 -2.46
N LEU A 43 -0.27 -12.62 -2.13
CA LEU A 43 0.82 -13.22 -1.34
C LEU A 43 2.15 -13.18 -2.07
N SER A 44 2.15 -13.34 -3.39
CA SER A 44 3.38 -13.26 -4.18
C SER A 44 4.01 -11.87 -4.19
N ALA A 45 3.24 -10.83 -3.86
CA ALA A 45 3.79 -9.48 -3.70
C ALA A 45 4.73 -9.40 -2.50
N SER A 46 4.65 -10.35 -1.56
CA SER A 46 5.53 -10.41 -0.39
C SER A 46 7.00 -10.67 -0.76
N ASP A 47 7.29 -11.03 -1.99
CA ASP A 47 8.67 -11.10 -2.47
C ASP A 47 9.35 -9.74 -2.50
N PHE A 48 8.56 -8.67 -2.56
CA PHE A 48 9.06 -7.29 -2.59
C PHE A 48 9.16 -6.64 -1.21
N GLY A 49 8.45 -7.17 -0.23
CA GLY A 49 8.45 -6.62 1.13
C GLY A 49 7.34 -7.21 1.97
N TYR A 50 7.28 -6.80 3.24
CA TYR A 50 6.21 -7.20 4.13
C TYR A 50 4.89 -6.57 3.72
N LEU A 51 3.83 -7.36 3.67
CA LEU A 51 2.51 -6.87 3.27
C LEU A 51 1.87 -6.06 4.40
N VAL A 52 1.41 -4.87 4.07
CA VAL A 52 0.69 -3.97 4.97
C VAL A 52 -0.65 -3.64 4.34
N ILE A 53 -1.72 -4.23 4.86
CA ILE A 53 -3.07 -4.03 4.30
C ILE A 53 -3.72 -2.86 5.03
N CYS A 54 -4.07 -1.81 4.28
CA CYS A 54 -4.53 -0.55 4.87
C CYS A 54 -6.00 -0.57 5.29
N LEU A 55 -6.87 -1.18 4.48
CA LEU A 55 -8.32 -1.18 4.73
C LEU A 55 -8.92 -2.56 4.53
N PRO A 56 -10.06 -2.86 5.22
CA PRO A 56 -10.79 -4.10 4.97
C PRO A 56 -11.49 -4.08 3.62
N ASN A 57 -11.87 -5.25 3.15
CA ASN A 57 -12.46 -5.49 1.83
C ASN A 57 -13.75 -4.70 1.57
N ARG A 58 -14.57 -4.47 2.60
CA ARG A 58 -15.91 -3.88 2.47
C ARG A 58 -15.94 -2.36 2.33
N ASP A 59 -14.83 -1.67 2.56
CA ASP A 59 -14.83 -0.20 2.55
C ASP A 59 -14.99 0.34 1.13
N GLN A 60 -15.86 1.36 1.00
CA GLN A 60 -16.12 2.05 -0.26
C GLN A 60 -16.29 3.54 0.00
N ALA A 61 -15.78 4.37 -0.90
CA ALA A 61 -16.02 5.80 -0.85
C ALA A 61 -17.37 6.10 -1.54
N ILE A 62 -18.41 6.29 -0.73
CA ILE A 62 -19.76 6.61 -1.18
C ILE A 62 -20.14 7.97 -0.56
N LEU A 63 -20.70 8.87 -1.33
CA LEU A 63 -21.20 10.18 -0.90
C LEU A 63 -20.12 11.15 -0.40
N SER A 64 -19.09 10.70 0.28
CA SER A 64 -18.03 11.57 0.82
C SER A 64 -16.68 10.89 0.78
N THR A 65 -15.65 11.64 0.41
CA THR A 65 -14.26 11.17 0.40
C THR A 65 -13.50 11.51 1.69
N ALA A 66 -14.00 12.49 2.46
CA ALA A 66 -13.26 13.02 3.61
C ALA A 66 -12.79 11.95 4.62
N PRO A 67 -13.61 10.95 5.00
CA PRO A 67 -13.15 9.92 5.93
C PRO A 67 -11.97 9.13 5.40
N TYR A 68 -11.96 8.83 4.08
CA TYR A 68 -10.88 8.06 3.48
C TYR A 68 -9.63 8.88 3.23
N VAL A 69 -9.77 10.18 2.99
CA VAL A 69 -8.62 11.08 2.93
C VAL A 69 -7.86 11.03 4.26
N GLN A 70 -8.58 11.16 5.38
CA GLN A 70 -7.98 11.12 6.71
C GLN A 70 -7.35 9.75 7.01
N LYS A 71 -8.08 8.68 6.75
CA LYS A 71 -7.58 7.31 6.99
C LYS A 71 -6.32 7.02 6.21
N MET A 72 -6.33 7.34 4.91
CA MET A 72 -5.19 6.96 4.06
C MET A 72 -3.98 7.85 4.30
N LYS A 73 -4.17 9.11 4.63
CA LYS A 73 -3.04 9.94 5.06
C LYS A 73 -2.38 9.37 6.32
N LYS A 74 -3.18 8.90 7.27
CA LYS A 74 -2.67 8.27 8.48
C LYS A 74 -1.99 6.94 8.20
N ASN A 75 -2.63 6.07 7.40
CA ASN A 75 -2.10 4.75 7.09
C ASN A 75 -0.81 4.79 6.29
N LEU A 76 -0.63 5.82 5.47
CA LEU A 76 0.50 5.93 4.54
C LEU A 76 1.54 6.95 4.97
N GLN A 77 1.40 7.55 6.15
CA GLN A 77 2.32 8.59 6.62
C GLN A 77 3.76 8.10 6.76
N ASP A 78 3.96 6.82 7.00
CA ASP A 78 5.29 6.22 7.18
C ASP A 78 5.83 5.57 5.91
N PHE A 79 5.15 5.74 4.79
CA PHE A 79 5.59 5.21 3.49
C PHE A 79 6.92 5.84 3.08
N ARG A 80 7.88 4.99 2.68
CA ARG A 80 9.22 5.41 2.29
C ARG A 80 9.46 5.20 0.80
N LYS A 81 10.47 5.89 0.27
CA LYS A 81 10.79 5.79 -1.17
C LYS A 81 11.15 4.38 -1.63
N HIS A 82 11.64 3.52 -0.74
CA HIS A 82 11.97 2.14 -1.08
C HIS A 82 10.80 1.17 -0.90
N ASP A 83 9.67 1.64 -0.40
CA ASP A 83 8.46 0.82 -0.26
C ASP A 83 7.69 0.75 -1.58
N TYR A 84 6.66 -0.09 -1.60
CA TYR A 84 5.83 -0.29 -2.78
C TYR A 84 4.36 -0.06 -2.45
N LEU A 85 3.64 0.55 -3.39
CA LEU A 85 2.19 0.72 -3.29
C LEU A 85 1.51 -0.26 -4.25
N LEU A 86 0.63 -1.10 -3.72
CA LEU A 86 -0.16 -2.06 -4.52
C LEU A 86 -1.59 -1.56 -4.63
N ALA A 87 -1.98 -1.15 -5.82
CA ALA A 87 -3.26 -0.49 -6.10
C ALA A 87 -4.38 -1.53 -6.27
N VAL A 88 -4.92 -2.00 -5.17
CA VAL A 88 -6.06 -2.92 -5.13
C VAL A 88 -7.15 -2.30 -4.27
N GLY A 89 -8.38 -2.28 -4.74
CA GLY A 89 -9.51 -1.79 -3.97
C GLY A 89 -10.45 -0.87 -4.75
N ASP A 90 -11.22 -0.08 -4.02
CA ASP A 90 -12.11 0.93 -4.57
C ASP A 90 -11.32 1.97 -5.37
N PRO A 91 -11.69 2.27 -6.61
CA PRO A 91 -10.93 3.19 -7.46
C PRO A 91 -10.73 4.58 -6.86
N VAL A 92 -11.69 5.11 -6.13
CA VAL A 92 -11.57 6.42 -5.49
C VAL A 92 -10.56 6.36 -4.35
N ILE A 93 -10.62 5.31 -3.54
CA ILE A 93 -9.66 5.12 -2.45
C ILE A 93 -8.24 4.92 -3.00
N ILE A 94 -8.10 4.21 -4.11
CA ILE A 94 -6.81 4.07 -4.80
C ILE A 94 -6.26 5.44 -5.19
N GLY A 95 -7.09 6.29 -5.79
CA GLY A 95 -6.68 7.64 -6.17
C GLY A 95 -6.22 8.48 -4.98
N ILE A 96 -7.00 8.46 -3.89
CA ILE A 96 -6.66 9.16 -2.65
C ILE A 96 -5.32 8.65 -2.08
N SER A 97 -5.14 7.34 -2.06
CA SER A 97 -3.94 6.70 -1.52
C SER A 97 -2.70 7.06 -2.32
N THR A 98 -2.82 7.05 -3.65
CA THR A 98 -1.72 7.42 -4.54
C THR A 98 -1.31 8.87 -4.32
N ALA A 99 -2.29 9.78 -4.18
CA ALA A 99 -2.02 11.17 -3.88
C ALA A 99 -1.31 11.34 -2.53
N ALA A 100 -1.75 10.60 -1.51
CA ALA A 100 -1.13 10.63 -0.19
C ALA A 100 0.34 10.15 -0.22
N VAL A 101 0.61 9.07 -0.94
CA VAL A 101 1.98 8.56 -1.12
C VAL A 101 2.84 9.58 -1.87
N SER A 102 2.30 10.20 -2.90
CA SER A 102 3.01 11.25 -3.64
C SER A 102 3.42 12.41 -2.74
N GLU A 103 2.54 12.82 -1.82
CA GLU A 103 2.86 13.88 -0.87
C GLU A 103 4.04 13.51 0.04
N VAL A 104 4.01 12.33 0.66
CA VAL A 104 5.05 11.96 1.65
C VAL A 104 6.39 11.58 1.00
N THR A 105 6.39 11.29 -0.29
CA THR A 105 7.62 10.92 -1.02
C THR A 105 8.12 12.01 -1.95
N ALA A 106 7.51 13.19 -1.92
CA ALA A 106 7.83 14.29 -2.83
C ALA A 106 7.69 13.88 -4.30
N GLY A 107 6.69 13.06 -4.61
CA GLY A 107 6.36 12.67 -5.98
C GLY A 107 7.19 11.54 -6.56
N LYS A 108 8.00 10.86 -5.76
CA LYS A 108 8.85 9.77 -6.25
C LYS A 108 8.63 8.51 -5.40
N PHE A 109 8.04 7.48 -6.00
CA PHE A 109 7.68 6.26 -5.28
C PHE A 109 7.55 5.07 -6.23
N ASN A 110 7.50 3.87 -5.67
CA ASN A 110 7.34 2.64 -6.45
C ASN A 110 5.93 2.09 -6.32
N MET A 111 5.40 1.56 -7.41
CA MET A 111 4.16 0.80 -7.41
C MET A 111 4.42 -0.62 -7.88
N LEU A 112 3.59 -1.55 -7.47
CA LEU A 112 3.60 -2.91 -8.01
C LEU A 112 2.40 -3.07 -8.93
N LYS A 113 2.63 -3.74 -10.05
CA LYS A 113 1.60 -4.07 -11.02
C LYS A 113 1.57 -5.57 -11.28
N TRP A 114 0.37 -6.15 -11.34
CA TRP A 114 0.20 -7.54 -11.70
C TRP A 114 0.32 -7.72 -13.22
N ASP A 115 1.17 -8.65 -13.63
CA ASP A 115 1.30 -9.04 -15.03
C ASP A 115 0.51 -10.32 -15.26
N LYS A 116 -0.59 -10.23 -16.02
CA LYS A 116 -1.48 -11.35 -16.32
C LYS A 116 -0.80 -12.43 -17.17
N ARG A 117 0.16 -12.06 -18.00
CA ARG A 117 0.85 -12.98 -18.88
C ARG A 117 1.86 -13.83 -18.13
N GLU A 118 2.65 -13.18 -17.24
CA GLU A 118 3.73 -13.82 -16.51
C GLU A 118 3.28 -14.33 -15.12
N TYR A 119 2.05 -14.04 -14.71
CA TYR A 119 1.51 -14.38 -13.38
C TYR A 119 2.44 -13.94 -12.26
N ARG A 120 2.89 -12.69 -12.32
CA ARG A 120 3.78 -12.13 -11.30
C ARG A 120 3.57 -10.63 -11.16
N TYR A 121 4.00 -10.10 -10.02
CA TYR A 121 4.10 -8.66 -9.81
C TYR A 121 5.43 -8.16 -10.36
N TYR A 122 5.42 -6.94 -10.85
CA TYR A 122 6.65 -6.25 -11.21
C TYR A 122 6.58 -4.79 -10.76
N PRO A 123 7.75 -4.20 -10.40
CA PRO A 123 7.77 -2.83 -9.90
C PRO A 123 7.85 -1.83 -11.03
N LEU A 124 7.19 -0.68 -10.81
CA LEU A 124 7.30 0.49 -11.68
C LEU A 124 7.60 1.69 -10.82
N GLU A 125 8.61 2.47 -11.20
CA GLU A 125 8.94 3.70 -10.52
C GLU A 125 8.08 4.84 -11.08
N VAL A 126 7.46 5.61 -10.17
CA VAL A 126 6.73 6.83 -10.51
C VAL A 126 7.55 8.02 -10.08
N ASP A 127 7.80 8.94 -10.99
CA ASP A 127 8.45 10.21 -10.70
C ASP A 127 7.58 11.30 -11.32
N MET A 128 6.88 12.06 -10.50
CA MET A 128 5.92 13.06 -10.94
C MET A 128 6.59 14.27 -11.61
N TYR A 129 7.90 14.39 -11.49
CA TYR A 129 8.67 15.49 -12.05
C TYR A 129 9.55 15.04 -13.22
N GLN A 130 9.40 13.81 -13.64
CA GLN A 130 10.14 13.24 -14.75
C GLN A 130 9.74 13.93 -16.06
N LYS A 131 10.74 14.38 -16.82
CA LYS A 131 10.50 14.89 -18.16
C LYS A 131 10.48 13.73 -19.14
N GLY A 132 9.36 13.58 -19.80
CA GLY A 132 9.12 12.45 -20.65
C GLY A 132 9.64 12.47 -22.02
#